data_9b2f25be98dc5305d914a390d5b9f16c
#
_entry.id   9b2f25be98dc5305d914a390d5b9f16c
#
_cell.length_a   1.000
_cell.length_b   1.000
_cell.length_c   1.000
_cell.angle_alpha   90.00
_cell.angle_beta   90.00
_cell.angle_gamma   90.00
#
_symmetry.space_group_name_H-M   'P 1'
#
loop_
_entity.id
_entity.type
_entity.pdbx_description
1 polymer ?
#
loop_
_entity_poly.entity_id
_entity_poly.type
_entity_poly.pdbx_seq_one_letter_code
_entity_poly.pdbx_strand_id
1 'polypeptide(L)'
;GKGNFKLICNDGAQPGGPMGEEHYGVAKLIHNRQVKHLVATHVGLNPEVGQQMNEGTLKVDLTPQGSFAEMIRAGGSGLGGVLTPTGVGTIIEELKDYVHSVQEIDGKKFLLMKPLRADFALISGYRVDKLGNVWYKGSTSNFGLMMATAANVVIVEADNIVEVGEIEPENVRTPGIFVDYIVDGGA
;
A
#
# COMPACT_ATOMS: atom_id res chain seq x y z
N GLY A 1 0.55 -1.90 23.56
CA GLY A 1 0.93 -1.08 22.40
C GLY A 1 -0.30 -0.55 21.68
N LYS A 2 -0.16 0.37 20.74
CA LYS A 2 -1.24 0.82 19.86
C LYS A 2 -1.67 -0.33 18.93
N GLY A 3 -2.95 -0.40 18.62
CA GLY A 3 -3.52 -1.43 17.76
C GLY A 3 -4.79 -0.93 17.08
N ASN A 4 -5.58 -1.85 16.53
CA ASN A 4 -6.78 -1.59 15.74
C ASN A 4 -6.48 -0.87 14.42
N PHE A 5 -5.31 -1.16 13.82
CA PHE A 5 -4.94 -0.58 12.53
C PHE A 5 -5.80 -1.16 11.40
N LYS A 6 -6.13 -0.29 10.44
CA LYS A 6 -6.51 -0.69 9.09
C LYS A 6 -5.26 -0.65 8.23
N LEU A 7 -4.89 -1.78 7.65
CA LEU A 7 -3.73 -1.92 6.79
C LEU A 7 -4.16 -2.00 5.33
N ILE A 8 -3.52 -1.24 4.46
CA ILE A 8 -3.75 -1.23 3.01
C ILE A 8 -2.42 -1.62 2.37
N CYS A 9 -2.31 -2.83 1.84
CA CYS A 9 -1.09 -3.35 1.21
C CYS A 9 -1.40 -4.49 0.25
N ASN A 10 -0.43 -4.91 -0.57
CA ASN A 10 -0.64 -5.98 -1.55
C ASN A 10 -1.03 -7.31 -0.91
N ASP A 11 -0.38 -7.66 0.19
CA ASP A 11 -0.64 -8.86 1.00
C ASP A 11 -0.23 -8.63 2.47
N GLY A 12 -0.33 -9.68 3.29
CA GLY A 12 0.05 -9.65 4.71
C GLY A 12 1.55 -9.81 4.97
N ALA A 13 2.40 -9.64 3.97
CA ALA A 13 3.81 -9.96 3.93
C ALA A 13 4.13 -11.46 4.21
N GLN A 14 5.17 -11.95 3.58
CA GLN A 14 5.65 -13.30 3.80
C GLN A 14 6.36 -13.38 5.16
N PRO A 15 6.18 -14.47 5.94
CA PRO A 15 7.02 -14.74 7.09
C PRO A 15 8.49 -14.90 6.67
N GLY A 16 9.39 -14.48 7.54
CA GLY A 16 10.84 -14.49 7.29
C GLY A 16 11.34 -13.24 6.59
N GLY A 17 12.27 -12.54 7.22
CA GLY A 17 12.93 -11.36 6.68
C GLY A 17 14.28 -11.69 6.04
N PRO A 18 14.85 -10.75 5.27
CA PRO A 18 16.11 -10.94 4.56
C PRO A 18 17.32 -11.12 5.49
N MET A 19 17.22 -10.70 6.75
CA MET A 19 18.26 -10.86 7.76
C MET A 19 17.96 -12.00 8.77
N GLY A 20 17.01 -12.89 8.43
CA GLY A 20 16.65 -14.04 9.24
C GLY A 20 15.61 -13.78 10.32
N GLU A 21 14.91 -12.63 10.27
CA GLU A 21 13.78 -12.38 11.16
C GLU A 21 12.64 -13.34 10.87
N GLU A 22 11.99 -13.82 11.93
CA GLU A 22 10.79 -14.67 11.80
C GLU A 22 9.61 -13.90 11.18
N HIS A 23 9.46 -12.63 11.55
CA HIS A 23 8.45 -11.73 11.01
C HIS A 23 9.11 -10.44 10.51
N TYR A 24 8.75 -10.02 9.28
CA TYR A 24 9.30 -8.84 8.63
C TYR A 24 8.20 -7.89 8.15
N GLY A 25 8.53 -6.58 8.09
CA GLY A 25 7.60 -5.56 7.61
C GLY A 25 6.24 -5.62 8.33
N VAL A 26 5.16 -5.56 7.56
CA VAL A 26 3.78 -5.57 8.10
C VAL A 26 3.39 -6.91 8.75
N ALA A 27 4.12 -8.00 8.49
CA ALA A 27 3.90 -9.28 9.18
C ALA A 27 4.07 -9.14 10.70
N LYS A 28 4.96 -8.27 11.17
CA LYS A 28 5.11 -7.97 12.61
C LYS A 28 3.81 -7.43 13.24
N LEU A 29 3.10 -6.55 12.52
CA LEU A 29 1.84 -5.98 13.00
C LEU A 29 0.71 -7.01 13.02
N ILE A 30 0.69 -7.91 12.03
CA ILE A 30 -0.28 -9.00 11.94
C ILE A 30 -0.03 -10.02 13.05
N HIS A 31 1.21 -10.47 13.23
CA HIS A 31 1.62 -11.39 14.30
C HIS A 31 1.23 -10.85 15.68
N ASN A 32 1.51 -9.58 15.94
CA ASN A 32 1.16 -8.90 17.20
C ASN A 32 -0.34 -8.59 17.34
N ARG A 33 -1.20 -9.02 16.40
CA ARG A 33 -2.65 -8.79 16.39
C ARG A 33 -3.03 -7.30 16.51
N GLN A 34 -2.17 -6.41 15.98
CA GLN A 34 -2.38 -4.97 15.97
C GLN A 34 -3.26 -4.52 14.79
N VAL A 35 -3.40 -5.36 13.75
CA VAL A 35 -4.25 -5.13 12.59
C VAL A 35 -5.62 -5.72 12.85
N LYS A 36 -6.68 -4.93 12.63
CA LYS A 36 -8.08 -5.38 12.73
C LYS A 36 -8.77 -5.47 11.38
N HIS A 37 -8.23 -4.78 10.39
CA HIS A 37 -8.77 -4.76 9.05
C HIS A 37 -7.62 -4.72 8.03
N LEU A 38 -7.57 -5.70 7.16
CA LEU A 38 -6.62 -5.78 6.06
C LEU A 38 -7.37 -5.59 4.73
N VAL A 39 -6.95 -4.60 3.95
CA VAL A 39 -7.37 -4.41 2.57
C VAL A 39 -6.20 -4.83 1.70
N ALA A 40 -6.37 -5.93 0.98
CA ALA A 40 -5.28 -6.54 0.23
C ALA A 40 -5.75 -7.05 -1.14
N THR A 41 -4.81 -7.48 -1.93
CA THR A 41 -5.08 -8.10 -3.24
C THR A 41 -4.85 -9.60 -3.21
N HIS A 42 -4.09 -10.07 -2.23
CA HIS A 42 -3.70 -11.44 -2.02
C HIS A 42 -3.41 -11.70 -0.53
N VAL A 43 -3.65 -12.92 -0.06
CA VAL A 43 -3.41 -13.31 1.35
C VAL A 43 -2.70 -14.65 1.51
N GLY A 44 -2.32 -15.31 0.41
CA GLY A 44 -1.78 -16.67 0.43
C GLY A 44 -0.35 -16.79 0.93
N LEU A 45 0.40 -15.70 1.07
CA LEU A 45 1.81 -15.74 1.47
C LEU A 45 2.01 -15.72 3.00
N ASN A 46 1.03 -15.24 3.75
CA ASN A 46 1.09 -15.20 5.21
C ASN A 46 0.02 -16.09 5.83
N PRO A 47 0.38 -17.27 6.36
CA PRO A 47 -0.58 -18.21 6.97
C PRO A 47 -1.35 -17.60 8.15
N GLU A 48 -0.74 -16.69 8.91
CA GLU A 48 -1.40 -16.06 10.07
C GLU A 48 -2.57 -15.16 9.65
N VAL A 49 -2.55 -14.59 8.44
CA VAL A 49 -3.69 -13.84 7.90
C VAL A 49 -4.90 -14.76 7.77
N GLY A 50 -4.71 -15.95 7.16
CA GLY A 50 -5.78 -16.94 7.02
C GLY A 50 -6.28 -17.45 8.37
N GLN A 51 -5.37 -17.69 9.30
CA GLN A 51 -5.73 -18.12 10.64
C GLN A 51 -6.57 -17.05 11.35
N GLN A 52 -6.12 -15.81 11.41
CA GLN A 52 -6.83 -14.71 12.08
C GLN A 52 -8.17 -14.38 11.41
N MET A 53 -8.27 -14.58 10.09
CA MET A 53 -9.52 -14.50 9.34
C MET A 53 -10.54 -15.55 9.84
N ASN A 54 -10.09 -16.82 9.92
CA ASN A 54 -10.94 -17.93 10.37
C ASN A 54 -11.36 -17.79 11.85
N GLU A 55 -10.49 -17.22 12.68
CA GLU A 55 -10.78 -16.89 14.07
C GLU A 55 -11.73 -15.68 14.21
N GLY A 56 -12.00 -14.94 13.13
CA GLY A 56 -12.82 -13.71 13.17
C GLY A 56 -12.15 -12.53 13.85
N THR A 57 -10.82 -12.58 14.07
CA THR A 57 -10.05 -11.52 14.74
C THR A 57 -9.47 -10.50 13.77
N LEU A 58 -9.44 -10.83 12.47
CA LEU A 58 -8.98 -9.98 11.39
C LEU A 58 -10.03 -9.95 10.26
N LYS A 59 -10.60 -8.78 9.99
CA LYS A 59 -11.41 -8.55 8.78
C LYS A 59 -10.47 -8.43 7.58
N VAL A 60 -10.77 -9.12 6.47
CA VAL A 60 -10.02 -9.02 5.23
C VAL A 60 -10.94 -8.69 4.08
N ASP A 61 -10.66 -7.62 3.36
CA ASP A 61 -11.33 -7.26 2.12
C ASP A 61 -10.33 -7.40 0.95
N LEU A 62 -10.66 -8.28 0.00
CA LEU A 62 -9.83 -8.51 -1.18
C LEU A 62 -10.31 -7.65 -2.34
N THR A 63 -9.39 -6.94 -2.96
CA THR A 63 -9.63 -6.08 -4.13
C THR A 63 -8.71 -6.51 -5.27
N PRO A 64 -9.19 -6.61 -6.51
CA PRO A 64 -8.33 -6.95 -7.66
C PRO A 64 -7.14 -5.99 -7.77
N GLN A 65 -5.93 -6.53 -8.01
CA GLN A 65 -4.66 -5.78 -7.95
C GLN A 65 -4.65 -4.50 -8.77
N GLY A 66 -5.10 -4.54 -10.04
CA GLY A 66 -5.15 -3.35 -10.88
C GLY A 66 -6.11 -2.29 -10.35
N SER A 67 -7.31 -2.70 -9.88
CA SER A 67 -8.27 -1.79 -9.27
C SER A 67 -7.72 -1.17 -7.99
N PHE A 68 -7.06 -1.96 -7.16
CA PHE A 68 -6.41 -1.52 -5.93
C PHE A 68 -5.35 -0.45 -6.19
N ALA A 69 -4.45 -0.68 -7.17
CA ALA A 69 -3.43 0.29 -7.57
C ALA A 69 -4.04 1.62 -8.02
N GLU A 70 -5.06 1.54 -8.89
CA GLU A 70 -5.73 2.73 -9.39
C GLU A 70 -6.54 3.47 -8.32
N MET A 71 -7.13 2.76 -7.35
CA MET A 71 -7.82 3.36 -6.21
C MET A 71 -6.84 4.19 -5.34
N ILE A 72 -5.62 3.68 -5.09
CA ILE A 72 -4.56 4.40 -4.38
C ILE A 72 -4.13 5.61 -5.21
N ARG A 73 -3.85 5.42 -6.50
CA ARG A 73 -3.47 6.51 -7.40
C ARG A 73 -4.54 7.61 -7.44
N ALA A 74 -5.81 7.23 -7.55
CA ALA A 74 -6.93 8.17 -7.53
C ALA A 74 -6.99 8.96 -6.22
N GLY A 75 -6.74 8.30 -5.08
CA GLY A 75 -6.64 8.94 -3.77
C GLY A 75 -5.55 10.02 -3.72
N GLY A 76 -4.37 9.70 -4.23
CA GLY A 76 -3.23 10.62 -4.29
C GLY A 76 -3.41 11.76 -5.30
N SER A 77 -4.15 11.53 -6.37
CA SER A 77 -4.37 12.50 -7.46
C SER A 77 -5.63 13.36 -7.28
N GLY A 78 -6.38 13.19 -6.18
CA GLY A 78 -7.62 13.94 -5.95
C GLY A 78 -8.77 13.56 -6.87
N LEU A 79 -8.73 12.36 -7.49
CA LEU A 79 -9.81 11.87 -8.34
C LEU A 79 -10.97 11.32 -7.49
N GLY A 80 -12.22 11.50 -7.97
CA GLY A 80 -13.42 11.04 -7.28
C GLY A 80 -13.65 9.53 -7.33
N GLY A 81 -12.88 8.80 -8.11
CA GLY A 81 -12.98 7.34 -8.25
C GLY A 81 -12.37 6.83 -9.55
N VAL A 82 -12.49 5.52 -9.76
CA VAL A 82 -11.97 4.82 -10.93
C VAL A 82 -13.03 3.90 -11.49
N LEU A 83 -13.27 3.96 -12.80
CA LEU A 83 -14.15 3.05 -13.51
C LEU A 83 -13.36 1.83 -14.01
N THR A 84 -13.81 0.63 -13.63
CA THR A 84 -13.19 -0.63 -14.07
C THR A 84 -14.26 -1.69 -14.35
N PRO A 85 -14.12 -2.49 -15.40
CA PRO A 85 -15.01 -3.63 -15.62
C PRO A 85 -14.67 -4.84 -14.73
N THR A 86 -13.49 -4.81 -14.09
CA THR A 86 -13.02 -5.90 -13.23
C THR A 86 -13.85 -5.98 -11.96
N GLY A 87 -14.40 -7.15 -11.69
CA GLY A 87 -15.24 -7.40 -10.53
C GLY A 87 -16.75 -7.24 -10.77
N VAL A 88 -17.18 -6.77 -11.95
CA VAL A 88 -18.62 -6.72 -12.32
C VAL A 88 -19.22 -8.12 -12.27
N GLY A 89 -20.38 -8.26 -11.59
CA GLY A 89 -21.07 -9.53 -11.42
C GLY A 89 -20.42 -10.49 -10.43
N THR A 90 -19.51 -10.01 -9.60
CA THR A 90 -18.85 -10.79 -8.55
C THR A 90 -19.12 -10.20 -7.17
N ILE A 91 -18.66 -10.87 -6.10
CA ILE A 91 -18.73 -10.39 -4.72
C ILE A 91 -18.08 -9.00 -4.53
N ILE A 92 -17.20 -8.58 -5.44
CA ILE A 92 -16.57 -7.25 -5.39
C ILE A 92 -17.61 -6.13 -5.47
N GLU A 93 -18.70 -6.33 -6.24
CA GLU A 93 -19.82 -5.36 -6.33
C GLU A 93 -20.46 -5.07 -4.97
N GLU A 94 -20.40 -6.03 -4.05
CA GLU A 94 -21.03 -5.95 -2.73
C GLU A 94 -20.16 -5.19 -1.70
N LEU A 95 -18.91 -4.92 -2.02
CA LEU A 95 -17.96 -4.22 -1.14
C LEU A 95 -18.28 -2.72 -1.06
N LYS A 96 -19.34 -2.35 -0.35
CA LYS A 96 -19.85 -0.96 -0.23
C LYS A 96 -18.80 0.04 0.31
N ASP A 97 -17.81 -0.44 1.03
CA ASP A 97 -16.71 0.40 1.51
C ASP A 97 -15.83 0.89 0.34
N TYR A 98 -15.76 0.13 -0.75
CA TYR A 98 -14.85 0.36 -1.89
C TYR A 98 -15.53 0.61 -3.21
N VAL A 99 -16.76 0.12 -3.40
CA VAL A 99 -17.57 0.34 -4.60
C VAL A 99 -18.60 1.42 -4.33
N HIS A 100 -18.58 2.47 -5.14
CA HIS A 100 -19.56 3.54 -5.05
C HIS A 100 -20.88 3.13 -5.75
N SER A 101 -20.77 2.64 -6.99
CA SER A 101 -21.91 2.26 -7.82
C SER A 101 -21.46 1.42 -9.01
N VAL A 102 -22.43 0.76 -9.65
CA VAL A 102 -22.27 0.19 -10.99
C VAL A 102 -22.73 1.23 -12.01
N GLN A 103 -21.92 1.48 -13.02
CA GLN A 103 -22.20 2.41 -14.12
C GLN A 103 -22.27 1.64 -15.43
N GLU A 104 -23.16 2.06 -16.32
CA GLU A 104 -23.20 1.53 -17.69
C GLU A 104 -22.78 2.63 -18.67
N ILE A 105 -21.77 2.33 -19.49
CA ILE A 105 -21.23 3.22 -20.50
C ILE A 105 -21.16 2.42 -21.80
N ASP A 106 -21.81 2.90 -22.85
CA ASP A 106 -21.84 2.27 -24.17
C ASP A 106 -22.23 0.77 -24.12
N GLY A 107 -23.21 0.42 -23.28
CA GLY A 107 -23.71 -0.94 -23.09
C GLY A 107 -22.80 -1.87 -22.31
N LYS A 108 -21.71 -1.36 -21.73
CA LYS A 108 -20.77 -2.11 -20.89
C LYS A 108 -20.83 -1.64 -19.44
N LYS A 109 -20.93 -2.59 -18.51
CA LYS A 109 -20.95 -2.31 -17.07
C LYS A 109 -19.53 -2.12 -16.50
N PHE A 110 -19.42 -1.17 -15.58
CA PHE A 110 -18.22 -0.83 -14.83
C PHE A 110 -18.56 -0.64 -13.36
N LEU A 111 -17.63 -0.98 -12.48
CA LEU A 111 -17.66 -0.55 -11.09
C LEU A 111 -17.00 0.83 -10.99
N LEU A 112 -17.68 1.78 -10.35
CA LEU A 112 -17.04 3.01 -9.89
C LEU A 112 -16.43 2.74 -8.52
N MET A 113 -15.11 2.51 -8.52
CA MET A 113 -14.34 2.24 -7.31
C MET A 113 -14.01 3.55 -6.59
N LYS A 114 -14.14 3.57 -5.27
CA LYS A 114 -13.78 4.72 -4.43
C LYS A 114 -12.26 4.90 -4.36
N PRO A 115 -11.75 6.13 -4.27
CA PRO A 115 -10.33 6.34 -4.04
C PRO A 115 -9.92 5.83 -2.64
N LEU A 116 -8.68 5.34 -2.51
CA LEU A 116 -8.09 4.94 -1.23
C LEU A 116 -7.10 6.01 -0.76
N ARG A 117 -7.20 6.36 0.52
CA ARG A 117 -6.25 7.21 1.24
C ARG A 117 -5.94 6.60 2.59
N ALA A 118 -4.82 6.99 3.17
CA ALA A 118 -4.38 6.55 4.48
C ALA A 118 -3.88 7.73 5.33
N ASP A 119 -3.80 7.53 6.64
CA ASP A 119 -3.18 8.50 7.54
C ASP A 119 -1.66 8.48 7.40
N PHE A 120 -1.09 7.28 7.20
CA PHE A 120 0.34 7.05 7.06
C PHE A 120 0.65 6.19 5.85
N ALA A 121 1.72 6.53 5.11
CA ALA A 121 2.38 5.64 4.17
C ALA A 121 3.77 5.28 4.71
N LEU A 122 4.06 3.98 4.69
CA LEU A 122 5.39 3.45 4.97
C LEU A 122 5.96 2.97 3.64
N ILE A 123 6.99 3.63 3.16
CA ILE A 123 7.69 3.28 1.91
C ILE A 123 9.16 3.01 2.19
N SER A 124 9.81 2.28 1.31
CA SER A 124 11.26 2.07 1.38
C SER A 124 11.96 2.76 0.22
N GLY A 125 13.25 3.06 0.37
CA GLY A 125 14.07 3.64 -0.68
C GLY A 125 15.50 3.12 -0.63
N TYR A 126 16.07 2.77 -1.78
CA TYR A 126 17.48 2.35 -1.86
C TYR A 126 18.43 3.51 -1.54
N ARG A 127 18.20 4.69 -2.09
CA ARG A 127 18.84 5.95 -1.70
C ARG A 127 17.77 6.99 -1.42
N VAL A 128 17.94 7.69 -0.32
CA VAL A 128 17.09 8.81 0.06
C VAL A 128 17.99 9.97 0.42
N ASP A 129 17.81 11.10 -0.26
CA ASP A 129 18.58 12.29 0.12
C ASP A 129 17.93 13.01 1.33
N LYS A 130 18.67 13.93 1.93
CA LYS A 130 18.24 14.67 3.12
C LYS A 130 17.02 15.59 2.88
N LEU A 131 16.60 15.80 1.64
CA LEU A 131 15.33 16.47 1.29
C LEU A 131 14.16 15.49 1.13
N GLY A 132 14.42 14.18 1.22
CA GLY A 132 13.40 13.15 1.08
C GLY A 132 13.20 12.67 -0.35
N ASN A 133 14.04 13.04 -1.31
CA ASN A 133 13.97 12.46 -2.66
C ASN A 133 14.37 11.00 -2.61
N VAL A 134 13.55 10.14 -3.24
CA VAL A 134 13.72 8.68 -3.19
C VAL A 134 14.09 8.10 -4.54
N TRP A 135 15.13 7.30 -4.55
CA TRP A 135 15.49 6.41 -5.65
C TRP A 135 15.32 4.96 -5.25
N TYR A 136 14.61 4.21 -6.08
CA TYR A 136 14.39 2.76 -5.91
C TYR A 136 15.36 1.98 -6.79
N LYS A 137 15.95 0.90 -6.26
CA LYS A 137 16.85 0.04 -7.01
C LYS A 137 16.07 -1.09 -7.70
N GLY A 138 16.29 -1.28 -8.98
CA GLY A 138 15.65 -2.35 -9.75
C GLY A 138 14.11 -2.21 -9.75
N SER A 139 13.41 -3.28 -9.41
CA SER A 139 11.95 -3.35 -9.41
C SER A 139 11.28 -2.93 -8.09
N THR A 140 12.04 -2.39 -7.13
CA THR A 140 11.52 -2.10 -5.77
C THR A 140 10.64 -0.85 -5.69
N SER A 141 10.48 -0.11 -6.79
CA SER A 141 9.59 1.06 -6.86
C SER A 141 8.15 0.74 -6.47
N ASN A 142 7.65 -0.43 -6.88
CA ASN A 142 6.33 -0.95 -6.53
C ASN A 142 5.26 0.16 -6.49
N PHE A 143 4.58 0.37 -5.37
CA PHE A 143 3.57 1.40 -5.16
C PHE A 143 4.11 2.66 -4.44
N GLY A 144 5.43 2.79 -4.26
CA GLY A 144 6.04 3.81 -3.43
C GLY A 144 5.52 5.22 -3.71
N LEU A 145 5.59 5.70 -4.96
CA LEU A 145 5.08 7.02 -5.33
C LEU A 145 3.55 7.15 -5.13
N MET A 146 2.78 6.14 -5.54
CA MET A 146 1.33 6.19 -5.39
C MET A 146 0.91 6.25 -3.92
N MET A 147 1.57 5.49 -3.05
CA MET A 147 1.33 5.50 -1.61
C MET A 147 1.73 6.84 -1.00
N ALA A 148 2.89 7.39 -1.38
CA ALA A 148 3.36 8.67 -0.90
C ALA A 148 2.37 9.81 -1.21
N THR A 149 1.75 9.81 -2.38
CA THR A 149 0.75 10.83 -2.74
C THR A 149 -0.61 10.62 -2.06
N ALA A 150 -0.92 9.40 -1.62
CA ALA A 150 -2.24 9.01 -1.09
C ALA A 150 -2.31 9.02 0.45
N ALA A 151 -1.27 9.45 1.15
CA ALA A 151 -1.24 9.51 2.61
C ALA A 151 -1.14 10.95 3.13
N ASN A 152 -1.50 11.13 4.41
CA ASN A 152 -1.35 12.42 5.08
C ASN A 152 0.06 12.61 5.65
N VAL A 153 0.71 11.51 6.05
CA VAL A 153 2.10 11.48 6.56
C VAL A 153 2.84 10.37 5.86
N VAL A 154 4.01 10.67 5.34
CA VAL A 154 4.86 9.71 4.60
C VAL A 154 6.18 9.52 5.32
N ILE A 155 6.46 8.27 5.66
CA ILE A 155 7.70 7.85 6.30
C ILE A 155 8.45 6.96 5.30
N VAL A 156 9.67 7.33 4.95
CA VAL A 156 10.55 6.52 4.12
C VAL A 156 11.65 5.87 4.95
N GLU A 157 11.76 4.55 4.87
CA GLU A 157 12.89 3.78 5.38
C GLU A 157 13.95 3.72 4.28
N ALA A 158 15.14 4.23 4.57
CA ALA A 158 16.25 4.37 3.61
C ALA A 158 17.30 3.29 3.84
N ASP A 159 17.67 2.52 2.82
CA ASP A 159 18.86 1.66 2.87
C ASP A 159 20.13 2.51 2.96
N ASN A 160 20.15 3.67 2.28
CA ASN A 160 21.26 4.61 2.27
C ASN A 160 20.73 6.04 2.32
N ILE A 161 21.04 6.77 3.38
CA ILE A 161 20.82 8.22 3.43
C ILE A 161 21.99 8.92 2.77
N VAL A 162 21.71 9.77 1.78
CA VAL A 162 22.74 10.47 0.99
C VAL A 162 22.59 11.99 1.07
N GLU A 163 23.62 12.73 0.63
CA GLU A 163 23.55 14.18 0.56
C GLU A 163 22.66 14.64 -0.60
N VAL A 164 22.15 15.86 -0.48
CA VAL A 164 21.35 16.51 -1.54
C VAL A 164 22.23 16.69 -2.79
N GLY A 165 21.74 16.20 -3.94
CA GLY A 165 22.45 16.23 -5.22
C GLY A 165 23.26 14.96 -5.52
N GLU A 166 23.30 13.98 -4.61
CA GLU A 166 23.93 12.68 -4.90
C GLU A 166 22.98 11.69 -5.63
N ILE A 167 21.68 12.01 -5.69
CA ILE A 167 20.74 11.30 -6.54
C ILE A 167 20.63 12.08 -7.86
N GLU A 168 20.99 11.44 -8.98
CA GLU A 168 20.78 12.02 -10.29
C GLU A 168 19.30 12.42 -10.47
N PRO A 169 18.98 13.62 -10.97
CA PRO A 169 17.59 14.11 -11.06
C PRO A 169 16.63 13.13 -11.76
N GLU A 170 17.11 12.44 -12.80
CA GLU A 170 16.34 11.45 -13.55
C GLU A 170 16.02 10.19 -12.75
N ASN A 171 16.73 9.95 -11.66
CA ASN A 171 16.56 8.81 -10.77
C ASN A 171 15.63 9.11 -9.60
N VAL A 172 15.24 10.36 -9.39
CA VAL A 172 14.22 10.71 -8.40
C VAL A 172 12.87 10.15 -8.84
N ARG A 173 12.37 9.17 -8.11
CA ARG A 173 11.09 8.49 -8.42
C ARG A 173 9.96 8.95 -7.49
N THR A 174 10.26 9.21 -6.22
CA THR A 174 9.35 9.89 -5.31
C THR A 174 10.00 11.20 -4.91
N PRO A 175 9.45 12.34 -5.33
CA PRO A 175 9.96 13.66 -4.93
C PRO A 175 9.84 13.89 -3.43
N GLY A 176 10.85 14.53 -2.83
CA GLY A 176 10.91 14.81 -1.39
C GLY A 176 9.76 15.63 -0.84
N ILE A 177 9.06 16.39 -1.71
CA ILE A 177 7.87 17.16 -1.32
C ILE A 177 6.74 16.26 -0.73
N PHE A 178 6.77 14.95 -1.01
CA PHE A 178 5.79 14.00 -0.49
C PHE A 178 6.27 13.27 0.77
N VAL A 179 7.51 13.50 1.22
CA VAL A 179 8.13 12.75 2.34
C VAL A 179 8.22 13.64 3.57
N ASP A 180 7.67 13.20 4.68
CA ASP A 180 7.68 13.92 5.95
C ASP A 180 8.81 13.46 6.87
N TYR A 181 9.15 12.16 6.84
CA TYR A 181 10.16 11.58 7.72
C TYR A 181 11.04 10.59 6.98
N ILE A 182 12.35 10.63 7.31
CA ILE A 182 13.35 9.67 6.84
C ILE A 182 13.79 8.84 8.05
N VAL A 183 13.78 7.53 7.90
CA VAL A 183 14.27 6.57 8.90
C VAL A 183 15.45 5.83 8.30
N ASP A 184 16.54 5.70 9.05
CA ASP A 184 17.70 4.90 8.67
C ASP A 184 17.32 3.41 8.79
N GLY A 185 17.34 2.70 7.67
CA GLY A 185 17.03 1.27 7.59
C GLY A 185 18.18 0.38 8.04
N GLY A 186 19.38 0.94 8.25
CA GLY A 186 20.52 0.24 8.84
C GLY A 186 21.08 -0.87 7.96
N ALA A 187 21.21 -0.66 6.63
CA ALA A 187 21.82 -1.63 5.72
C ALA A 187 23.35 -1.70 5.86
#